data_1a7849abfd03439288521d038f4904e4
#
_entry.id   1a7849abfd03439288521d038f4904e4
#
_cell.length_a   1.000
_cell.length_b   1.000
_cell.length_c   1.000
_cell.angle_alpha   90.00
_cell.angle_beta   90.00
_cell.angle_gamma   90.00
#
_symmetry.space_group_name_H-M   'P 1'
#
loop_
_entity.id
_entity.type
_entity.pdbx_description
1 polymer ?
#
loop_
_entity_poly.entity_id
_entity_poly.type
_entity_poly.pdbx_seq_one_letter_code
_entity_poly.pdbx_strand_id
1 'polypeptide(L)'
;MQKFLSDAVEFFPILLQGVWLTVVVTIGSLLLSTILGLFWALLRVSGIRVLSGLSASLINVIRGIPIIVLLFYLYFVMPDFGVALTALQASILGLGIAYSAYQSENFRAGIEAIDKGQIEAAQTIGMGWWLTMRRVVLPQAVKIVLPPYGNIMIMLLKDSSQASTITVAELALQGKLIASSTFKNTSVFTLVALMYLTMSIPLILLVRHFEKKANRK
;
A
#
# COMPACT_ATOMS: atom_id res chain seq x y z
N MET A 1 30.39 13.35 -15.29
CA MET A 1 29.37 14.25 -14.69
C MET A 1 28.61 15.04 -15.76
N GLN A 2 29.29 15.71 -16.71
CA GLN A 2 28.61 16.45 -17.80
C GLN A 2 27.64 15.60 -18.67
N LYS A 3 28.05 14.37 -19.07
CA LYS A 3 27.15 13.46 -19.81
C LYS A 3 25.87 13.11 -19.03
N PHE A 4 26.00 12.84 -17.73
CA PHE A 4 24.82 12.55 -16.89
C PHE A 4 23.85 13.74 -16.81
N LEU A 5 24.38 14.96 -16.66
CA LEU A 5 23.54 16.16 -16.61
C LEU A 5 22.81 16.41 -17.94
N SER A 6 23.49 16.19 -19.07
CA SER A 6 22.85 16.27 -20.38
C SER A 6 21.74 15.24 -20.54
N ASP A 7 22.02 13.98 -20.19
CA ASP A 7 21.05 12.88 -20.22
C ASP A 7 19.86 13.16 -19.26
N ALA A 8 20.14 13.75 -18.10
CA ALA A 8 19.11 14.10 -17.13
C ALA A 8 18.12 15.15 -17.69
N VAL A 9 18.63 16.20 -18.33
CA VAL A 9 17.77 17.22 -18.96
C VAL A 9 16.91 16.62 -20.07
N GLU A 10 17.47 15.70 -20.86
CA GLU A 10 16.77 15.03 -21.98
C GLU A 10 15.66 14.08 -21.47
N PHE A 11 15.96 13.25 -20.46
CA PHE A 11 15.06 12.16 -20.05
C PHE A 11 14.07 12.56 -18.96
N PHE A 12 14.36 13.58 -18.14
CA PHE A 12 13.53 13.99 -17.04
C PHE A 12 12.07 14.28 -17.42
N PRO A 13 11.75 15.01 -18.51
CA PRO A 13 10.37 15.28 -18.90
C PRO A 13 9.58 14.01 -19.24
N ILE A 14 10.23 13.01 -19.86
CA ILE A 14 9.63 11.73 -20.22
C ILE A 14 9.37 10.89 -18.95
N LEU A 15 10.35 10.79 -18.07
CA LEU A 15 10.23 10.11 -16.80
C LEU A 15 9.16 10.72 -15.91
N LEU A 16 8.98 12.05 -15.95
CA LEU A 16 7.97 12.75 -15.17
C LEU A 16 6.54 12.32 -15.55
N GLN A 17 6.29 11.94 -16.81
CA GLN A 17 5.00 11.38 -17.22
C GLN A 17 4.72 10.05 -16.49
N GLY A 18 5.75 9.24 -16.27
CA GLY A 18 5.63 8.00 -15.51
C GLY A 18 5.34 8.20 -14.03
N VAL A 19 5.81 9.30 -13.43
CA VAL A 19 5.54 9.66 -12.02
C VAL A 19 4.04 9.77 -11.76
N TRP A 20 3.27 10.35 -12.68
CA TRP A 20 1.82 10.46 -12.52
C TRP A 20 1.15 9.09 -12.34
N LEU A 21 1.49 8.12 -13.20
CA LEU A 21 0.95 6.76 -13.11
C LEU A 21 1.45 6.03 -11.85
N THR A 22 2.71 6.22 -11.46
CA THR A 22 3.23 5.74 -10.17
C THR A 22 2.36 6.22 -9.01
N VAL A 23 2.03 7.52 -8.98
CA VAL A 23 1.18 8.11 -7.93
C VAL A 23 -0.25 7.57 -7.99
N VAL A 24 -0.83 7.47 -9.18
CA VAL A 24 -2.21 6.94 -9.38
C VAL A 24 -2.29 5.48 -8.89
N VAL A 25 -1.35 4.63 -9.28
CA VAL A 25 -1.29 3.23 -8.82
C VAL A 25 -1.12 3.17 -7.31
N THR A 26 -0.20 3.96 -6.75
CA THR A 26 0.06 4.00 -5.31
C THR A 26 -1.18 4.40 -4.51
N ILE A 27 -1.81 5.52 -4.87
CA ILE A 27 -2.97 6.04 -4.14
C ILE A 27 -4.18 5.12 -4.34
N GLY A 28 -4.44 4.67 -5.55
CA GLY A 28 -5.55 3.75 -5.85
C GLY A 28 -5.44 2.45 -5.07
N SER A 29 -4.24 1.84 -5.06
CA SER A 29 -3.98 0.61 -4.29
C SER A 29 -4.03 0.85 -2.78
N LEU A 30 -3.55 2.00 -2.30
CA LEU A 30 -3.62 2.36 -0.88
C LEU A 30 -5.06 2.50 -0.40
N LEU A 31 -5.91 3.18 -1.15
CA LEU A 31 -7.32 3.35 -0.83
C LEU A 31 -8.04 1.99 -0.82
N LEU A 32 -7.83 1.18 -1.84
CA LEU A 32 -8.42 -0.16 -1.92
C LEU A 32 -7.94 -1.06 -0.79
N SER A 33 -6.63 -1.09 -0.52
CA SER A 33 -6.06 -1.88 0.58
C SER A 33 -6.56 -1.44 1.95
N THR A 34 -6.82 -0.15 2.12
CA THR A 34 -7.39 0.39 3.36
C THR A 34 -8.82 -0.10 3.57
N ILE A 35 -9.66 0.00 2.54
CA ILE A 35 -11.06 -0.45 2.61
C ILE A 35 -11.14 -1.95 2.87
N LEU A 36 -10.46 -2.74 2.06
CA LEU A 36 -10.45 -4.20 2.21
C LEU A 36 -9.76 -4.65 3.51
N GLY A 37 -8.64 -4.02 3.87
CA GLY A 37 -7.91 -4.33 5.09
C GLY A 37 -8.74 -4.05 6.35
N LEU A 38 -9.47 -2.93 6.37
CA LEU A 38 -10.39 -2.63 7.47
C LEU A 38 -11.53 -3.64 7.54
N PHE A 39 -12.11 -4.01 6.39
CA PHE A 39 -13.14 -5.04 6.31
C PHE A 39 -12.65 -6.37 6.90
N TRP A 40 -11.48 -6.87 6.48
CA TRP A 40 -10.89 -8.10 7.00
C TRP A 40 -10.58 -8.00 8.50
N ALA A 41 -10.04 -6.87 8.97
CA ALA A 41 -9.74 -6.66 10.38
C ALA A 41 -11.00 -6.71 11.25
N LEU A 42 -12.08 -6.07 10.81
CA LEU A 42 -13.36 -6.09 11.52
C LEU A 42 -13.95 -7.51 11.61
N LEU A 43 -13.86 -8.31 10.54
CA LEU A 43 -14.25 -9.71 10.59
C LEU A 43 -13.39 -10.50 11.60
N ARG A 44 -12.08 -10.21 11.68
CA ARG A 44 -11.15 -10.86 12.60
C ARG A 44 -11.47 -10.56 14.07
N VAL A 45 -11.85 -9.32 14.39
CA VAL A 45 -12.16 -8.90 15.76
C VAL A 45 -13.65 -9.03 16.14
N SER A 46 -14.49 -9.57 15.25
CA SER A 46 -15.94 -9.68 15.46
C SER A 46 -16.36 -10.62 16.60
N GLY A 47 -15.45 -11.47 17.09
CA GLY A 47 -15.75 -12.52 18.06
C GLY A 47 -16.46 -13.76 17.49
N ILE A 48 -16.88 -13.72 16.20
CA ILE A 48 -17.55 -14.83 15.52
C ILE A 48 -16.48 -15.76 14.94
N ARG A 49 -16.30 -16.94 15.54
CA ARG A 49 -15.22 -17.88 15.17
C ARG A 49 -15.17 -18.20 13.68
N VAL A 50 -16.31 -18.40 13.03
CA VAL A 50 -16.38 -18.74 11.60
C VAL A 50 -15.87 -17.58 10.74
N LEU A 51 -16.35 -16.35 10.97
CA LEU A 51 -15.93 -15.17 10.22
C LEU A 51 -14.44 -14.86 10.43
N SER A 52 -13.98 -14.94 11.67
CA SER A 52 -12.57 -14.74 12.00
C SER A 52 -11.68 -15.80 11.35
N GLY A 53 -12.08 -17.08 11.37
CA GLY A 53 -11.34 -18.16 10.74
C GLY A 53 -11.27 -18.05 9.22
N LEU A 54 -12.37 -17.76 8.56
CA LEU A 54 -12.43 -17.55 7.10
C LEU A 54 -11.56 -16.36 6.67
N SER A 55 -11.69 -15.23 7.39
CA SER A 55 -10.87 -14.04 7.12
C SER A 55 -9.38 -14.33 7.31
N ALA A 56 -9.00 -15.05 8.38
CA ALA A 56 -7.62 -15.45 8.63
C ALA A 56 -7.05 -16.32 7.50
N SER A 57 -7.82 -17.33 7.08
CA SER A 57 -7.40 -18.23 6.00
C SER A 57 -7.21 -17.47 4.69
N LEU A 58 -8.14 -16.59 4.33
CA LEU A 58 -8.05 -15.78 3.10
C LEU A 58 -6.84 -14.84 3.14
N ILE A 59 -6.62 -14.15 4.25
CA ILE A 59 -5.43 -13.28 4.44
C ILE A 59 -4.15 -14.08 4.26
N ASN A 60 -4.07 -15.29 4.83
CA ASN A 60 -2.88 -16.15 4.69
C ASN A 60 -2.67 -16.61 3.25
N VAL A 61 -3.74 -16.94 2.52
CA VAL A 61 -3.65 -17.27 1.08
C VAL A 61 -3.13 -16.07 0.28
N ILE A 62 -3.70 -14.89 0.48
CA ILE A 62 -3.24 -13.67 -0.23
C ILE A 62 -1.76 -13.39 0.06
N ARG A 63 -1.31 -13.52 1.31
CA ARG A 63 0.09 -13.30 1.71
C ARG A 63 1.04 -14.38 1.21
N GLY A 64 0.53 -15.57 0.91
CA GLY A 64 1.31 -16.68 0.36
C GLY A 64 1.59 -16.56 -1.14
N ILE A 65 0.89 -15.67 -1.86
CA ILE A 65 1.07 -15.48 -3.30
C ILE A 65 1.99 -14.28 -3.55
N PRO A 66 3.06 -14.42 -4.36
CA PRO A 66 3.88 -13.27 -4.77
C PRO A 66 3.03 -12.21 -5.49
N ILE A 67 3.23 -10.94 -5.16
CA ILE A 67 2.44 -9.83 -5.73
C ILE A 67 2.49 -9.85 -7.26
N ILE A 68 3.66 -10.08 -7.84
CA ILE A 68 3.82 -10.13 -9.29
C ILE A 68 2.97 -11.23 -9.94
N VAL A 69 2.84 -12.39 -9.28
CA VAL A 69 2.00 -13.50 -9.76
C VAL A 69 0.52 -13.11 -9.71
N LEU A 70 0.09 -12.41 -8.66
CA LEU A 70 -1.27 -11.88 -8.55
C LEU A 70 -1.57 -10.87 -9.67
N LEU A 71 -0.61 -9.98 -9.98
CA LEU A 71 -0.74 -9.04 -11.12
C LEU A 71 -0.91 -9.77 -12.44
N PHE A 72 -0.07 -10.79 -12.69
CA PHE A 72 -0.17 -11.60 -13.91
C PHE A 72 -1.50 -12.34 -14.00
N TYR A 73 -1.98 -12.89 -12.88
CA TYR A 73 -3.26 -13.58 -12.85
C TYR A 73 -4.41 -12.63 -13.22
N LEU A 74 -4.45 -11.44 -12.62
CA LEU A 74 -5.50 -10.46 -12.89
C LEU A 74 -5.46 -9.92 -14.32
N TYR A 75 -4.29 -9.77 -14.90
CA TYR A 75 -4.16 -9.15 -16.21
C TYR A 75 -4.21 -10.15 -17.38
N PHE A 76 -3.59 -11.35 -17.24
CA PHE A 76 -3.49 -12.32 -18.32
C PHE A 76 -4.47 -13.48 -18.20
N VAL A 77 -4.89 -13.86 -16.99
CA VAL A 77 -5.73 -15.05 -16.78
C VAL A 77 -7.20 -14.70 -16.62
N MET A 78 -7.53 -13.61 -15.92
CA MET A 78 -8.93 -13.21 -15.70
C MET A 78 -9.75 -12.96 -16.99
N PRO A 79 -9.16 -12.49 -18.11
CA PRO A 79 -9.88 -12.38 -19.38
C PRO A 79 -10.48 -13.70 -19.88
N ASP A 80 -9.86 -14.85 -19.60
CA ASP A 80 -10.38 -16.18 -19.98
C ASP A 80 -11.67 -16.52 -19.22
N PHE A 81 -11.90 -15.87 -18.08
CA PHE A 81 -13.13 -15.96 -17.29
C PHE A 81 -14.12 -14.81 -17.57
N GLY A 82 -13.90 -14.04 -18.63
CA GLY A 82 -14.76 -12.94 -19.05
C GLY A 82 -14.55 -11.62 -18.33
N VAL A 83 -13.50 -11.50 -17.51
CA VAL A 83 -13.17 -10.27 -16.76
C VAL A 83 -11.90 -9.62 -17.35
N ALA A 84 -12.09 -8.77 -18.35
CA ALA A 84 -10.98 -8.02 -18.98
C ALA A 84 -10.72 -6.72 -18.22
N LEU A 85 -9.56 -6.64 -17.58
CA LEU A 85 -9.08 -5.45 -16.87
C LEU A 85 -8.04 -4.72 -17.71
N THR A 86 -8.05 -3.39 -17.68
CA THR A 86 -6.90 -2.62 -18.17
C THR A 86 -5.69 -2.86 -17.26
N ALA A 87 -4.48 -2.65 -17.79
CA ALA A 87 -3.24 -2.79 -16.99
C ALA A 87 -3.28 -1.94 -15.71
N LEU A 88 -3.81 -0.71 -15.79
CA LEU A 88 -3.97 0.16 -14.63
C LEU A 88 -4.97 -0.40 -13.59
N GLN A 89 -6.11 -0.91 -14.04
CA GLN A 89 -7.09 -1.54 -13.14
C GLN A 89 -6.51 -2.80 -12.49
N ALA A 90 -5.86 -3.67 -13.26
CA ALA A 90 -5.24 -4.89 -12.75
C ALA A 90 -4.13 -4.58 -11.73
N SER A 91 -3.33 -3.51 -11.95
CA SER A 91 -2.30 -3.09 -11.00
C SER A 91 -2.89 -2.56 -9.70
N ILE A 92 -3.91 -1.68 -9.76
CA ILE A 92 -4.58 -1.14 -8.56
C ILE A 92 -5.26 -2.27 -7.77
N LEU A 93 -5.96 -3.18 -8.45
CA LEU A 93 -6.62 -4.30 -7.80
C LEU A 93 -5.60 -5.27 -7.19
N GLY A 94 -4.59 -5.68 -7.92
CA GLY A 94 -3.60 -6.65 -7.47
C GLY A 94 -2.79 -6.15 -6.28
N LEU A 95 -2.23 -4.95 -6.37
CA LEU A 95 -1.53 -4.33 -5.25
C LEU A 95 -2.48 -4.03 -4.08
N GLY A 96 -3.68 -3.54 -4.36
CA GLY A 96 -4.69 -3.25 -3.34
C GLY A 96 -5.11 -4.51 -2.56
N ILE A 97 -5.37 -5.62 -3.25
CA ILE A 97 -5.68 -6.92 -2.62
C ILE A 97 -4.48 -7.43 -1.82
N ALA A 98 -3.28 -7.46 -2.41
CA ALA A 98 -2.08 -7.93 -1.72
C ALA A 98 -1.82 -7.15 -0.43
N TYR A 99 -1.85 -5.81 -0.51
CA TYR A 99 -1.61 -4.96 0.65
C TYR A 99 -2.76 -4.90 1.64
N SER A 100 -3.99 -5.27 1.25
CA SER A 100 -5.13 -5.37 2.17
C SER A 100 -4.89 -6.41 3.26
N ALA A 101 -4.19 -7.48 2.94
CA ALA A 101 -3.84 -8.52 3.89
C ALA A 101 -2.87 -8.01 4.98
N TYR A 102 -1.91 -7.16 4.61
CA TYR A 102 -0.99 -6.51 5.56
C TYR A 102 -1.70 -5.42 6.37
N GLN A 103 -2.54 -4.60 5.72
CA GLN A 103 -3.33 -3.58 6.41
C GLN A 103 -4.31 -4.18 7.41
N SER A 104 -4.90 -5.33 7.11
CA SER A 104 -5.77 -6.07 8.01
C SER A 104 -5.07 -6.39 9.34
N GLU A 105 -3.84 -6.89 9.29
CA GLU A 105 -3.06 -7.17 10.51
C GLU A 105 -2.70 -5.89 11.27
N ASN A 106 -2.37 -4.80 10.57
CA ASN A 106 -2.11 -3.51 11.20
C ASN A 106 -3.34 -2.98 11.95
N PHE A 107 -4.51 -3.01 11.30
CA PHE A 107 -5.75 -2.55 11.92
C PHE A 107 -6.15 -3.44 13.11
N ARG A 108 -6.05 -4.77 12.95
CA ARG A 108 -6.31 -5.72 14.04
C ARG A 108 -5.39 -5.48 15.22
N ALA A 109 -4.09 -5.39 14.98
CA ALA A 109 -3.11 -5.14 16.03
C ALA A 109 -3.36 -3.81 16.75
N GLY A 110 -3.74 -2.76 16.03
CA GLY A 110 -4.08 -1.47 16.63
C GLY A 110 -5.33 -1.51 17.52
N ILE A 111 -6.35 -2.29 17.12
CA ILE A 111 -7.57 -2.48 17.94
C ILE A 111 -7.26 -3.32 19.18
N GLU A 112 -6.53 -4.41 19.02
CA GLU A 112 -6.19 -5.34 20.11
C GLU A 112 -5.16 -4.78 21.10
N ALA A 113 -4.40 -3.74 20.72
CA ALA A 113 -3.45 -3.06 21.59
C ALA A 113 -4.10 -2.18 22.66
N ILE A 114 -5.42 -1.94 22.58
CA ILE A 114 -6.11 -1.14 23.57
C ILE A 114 -6.31 -1.96 24.85
N ASP A 115 -5.93 -1.36 25.97
CA ASP A 115 -6.02 -1.98 27.29
C ASP A 115 -7.48 -2.40 27.59
N LYS A 116 -7.66 -3.67 27.97
CA LYS A 116 -8.97 -4.25 28.28
C LYS A 116 -9.66 -3.53 29.43
N GLY A 117 -8.90 -3.04 30.40
CA GLY A 117 -9.45 -2.27 31.53
C GLY A 117 -10.15 -0.99 31.09
N GLN A 118 -9.70 -0.34 30.00
CA GLN A 118 -10.41 0.81 29.44
C GLN A 118 -11.75 0.42 28.80
N ILE A 119 -11.81 -0.74 28.17
CA ILE A 119 -13.06 -1.26 27.60
C ILE A 119 -14.03 -1.65 28.73
N GLU A 120 -13.53 -2.33 29.75
CA GLU A 120 -14.31 -2.73 30.92
C GLU A 120 -14.82 -1.50 31.73
N ALA A 121 -13.97 -0.50 31.92
CA ALA A 121 -14.37 0.76 32.57
C ALA A 121 -15.47 1.49 31.78
N ALA A 122 -15.34 1.54 30.43
CA ALA A 122 -16.38 2.12 29.58
C ALA A 122 -17.72 1.37 29.71
N GLN A 123 -17.68 0.03 29.76
CA GLN A 123 -18.87 -0.80 29.95
C GLN A 123 -19.51 -0.60 31.33
N THR A 124 -18.70 -0.44 32.40
CA THR A 124 -19.17 -0.21 33.77
C THR A 124 -19.98 1.09 33.89
N ILE A 125 -19.64 2.12 33.13
CA ILE A 125 -20.41 3.38 33.09
C ILE A 125 -21.57 3.36 32.07
N GLY A 126 -21.93 2.15 31.59
CA GLY A 126 -23.08 1.96 30.70
C GLY A 126 -22.83 2.25 29.19
N MET A 127 -21.58 2.37 28.78
CA MET A 127 -21.28 2.53 27.35
C MET A 127 -21.52 1.23 26.58
N GLY A 128 -22.45 1.23 25.61
CA GLY A 128 -22.64 0.12 24.71
C GLY A 128 -21.44 -0.07 23.78
N TRP A 129 -21.31 -1.24 23.13
CA TRP A 129 -20.18 -1.61 22.28
C TRP A 129 -19.82 -0.54 21.24
N TRP A 130 -20.81 -0.01 20.52
CA TRP A 130 -20.60 1.02 19.51
C TRP A 130 -20.01 2.33 20.07
N LEU A 131 -20.53 2.75 21.21
CA LEU A 131 -20.07 3.98 21.87
C LEU A 131 -18.63 3.81 22.42
N THR A 132 -18.33 2.65 23.00
CA THR A 132 -16.99 2.26 23.44
C THR A 132 -16.02 2.24 22.27
N MET A 133 -16.40 1.58 21.17
CA MET A 133 -15.57 1.54 19.96
C MET A 133 -15.27 2.96 19.45
N ARG A 134 -16.29 3.80 19.30
CA ARG A 134 -16.15 5.15 18.73
C ARG A 134 -15.38 6.12 19.63
N ARG A 135 -15.60 6.06 20.96
CA ARG A 135 -15.06 7.07 21.90
C ARG A 135 -13.78 6.63 22.59
N VAL A 136 -13.57 5.36 22.77
CA VAL A 136 -12.43 4.81 23.52
C VAL A 136 -11.43 4.12 22.59
N VAL A 137 -11.88 3.12 21.83
CA VAL A 137 -10.99 2.24 21.06
C VAL A 137 -10.46 2.93 19.80
N LEU A 138 -11.32 3.40 18.90
CA LEU A 138 -10.89 3.94 17.61
C LEU A 138 -9.94 5.14 17.71
N PRO A 139 -10.15 6.15 18.59
CA PRO A 139 -9.21 7.28 18.67
C PRO A 139 -7.81 6.88 19.13
N GLN A 140 -7.69 5.82 19.90
CA GLN A 140 -6.40 5.29 20.36
C GLN A 140 -5.81 4.35 19.31
N ALA A 141 -6.62 3.44 18.76
CA ALA A 141 -6.18 2.52 17.70
C ALA A 141 -5.62 3.25 16.49
N VAL A 142 -6.24 4.34 16.04
CA VAL A 142 -5.74 5.16 14.93
C VAL A 142 -4.32 5.67 15.18
N LYS A 143 -4.01 6.11 16.41
CA LYS A 143 -2.65 6.58 16.75
C LYS A 143 -1.62 5.46 16.66
N ILE A 144 -1.99 4.24 17.03
CA ILE A 144 -1.12 3.05 16.98
C ILE A 144 -0.93 2.57 15.54
N VAL A 145 -2.00 2.61 14.73
CA VAL A 145 -2.00 2.15 13.34
C VAL A 145 -1.28 3.13 12.39
N LEU A 146 -1.29 4.41 12.69
CA LEU A 146 -0.82 5.45 11.76
C LEU A 146 0.65 5.27 11.31
N PRO A 147 1.63 4.94 12.19
CA PRO A 147 3.00 4.68 11.77
C PRO A 147 3.13 3.47 10.80
N PRO A 148 2.66 2.25 11.14
CA PRO A 148 2.75 1.12 10.22
C PRO A 148 1.94 1.33 8.92
N TYR A 149 0.82 2.06 8.97
CA TYR A 149 0.07 2.46 7.78
C TYR A 149 0.92 3.32 6.84
N GLY A 150 1.64 4.31 7.38
CA GLY A 150 2.54 5.13 6.59
C GLY A 150 3.70 4.34 5.97
N ASN A 151 4.23 3.34 6.69
CA ASN A 151 5.24 2.44 6.14
C ASN A 151 4.70 1.62 4.96
N ILE A 152 3.46 1.14 5.02
CA ILE A 152 2.80 0.48 3.89
C ILE A 152 2.66 1.43 2.70
N MET A 153 2.31 2.70 2.91
CA MET A 153 2.23 3.68 1.81
C MET A 153 3.59 3.85 1.11
N ILE A 154 4.70 3.89 1.86
CA ILE A 154 6.05 3.96 1.30
C ILE A 154 6.41 2.68 0.52
N MET A 155 6.00 1.51 1.03
CA MET A 155 6.19 0.22 0.34
C MET A 155 5.39 0.19 -0.97
N LEU A 156 4.11 0.56 -0.94
CA LEU A 156 3.24 0.65 -2.12
C LEU A 156 3.81 1.58 -3.19
N LEU A 157 4.37 2.74 -2.80
CA LEU A 157 5.02 3.65 -3.75
C LEU A 157 6.16 2.97 -4.50
N LYS A 158 6.97 2.15 -3.83
CA LYS A 158 8.08 1.43 -4.46
C LYS A 158 7.58 0.23 -5.26
N ASP A 159 6.64 -0.52 -4.72
CA ASP A 159 6.09 -1.73 -5.34
C ASP A 159 5.13 -1.43 -6.49
N SER A 160 4.68 -0.16 -6.66
CA SER A 160 4.00 0.26 -7.88
C SER A 160 4.83 0.00 -9.14
N SER A 161 6.17 -0.05 -9.03
CA SER A 161 7.08 -0.43 -10.10
C SER A 161 6.80 -1.83 -10.68
N GLN A 162 6.20 -2.74 -9.90
CA GLN A 162 5.80 -4.06 -10.39
C GLN A 162 4.70 -3.98 -11.44
N ALA A 163 3.91 -2.88 -11.49
CA ALA A 163 2.91 -2.65 -12.52
C ALA A 163 3.52 -2.52 -13.93
N SER A 164 4.82 -2.20 -14.02
CA SER A 164 5.58 -2.21 -15.27
C SER A 164 5.57 -3.58 -15.98
N THR A 165 5.45 -4.67 -15.21
CA THR A 165 5.46 -6.04 -15.74
C THR A 165 4.17 -6.39 -16.48
N ILE A 166 3.10 -5.67 -16.22
CA ILE A 166 1.81 -5.76 -16.92
C ILE A 166 1.53 -4.49 -17.76
N THR A 167 2.59 -3.88 -18.26
CA THR A 167 2.57 -2.77 -19.23
C THR A 167 2.04 -1.41 -18.75
N VAL A 168 1.91 -1.17 -17.45
CA VAL A 168 1.64 0.19 -16.94
C VAL A 168 2.87 1.06 -17.14
N ALA A 169 2.72 2.14 -17.91
CA ALA A 169 3.81 3.05 -18.25
C ALA A 169 4.16 4.02 -17.09
N GLU A 170 4.30 3.45 -15.88
CA GLU A 170 4.76 4.15 -14.68
C GLU A 170 6.30 4.43 -14.77
N LEU A 171 6.87 5.06 -13.76
CA LEU A 171 8.25 5.55 -13.78
C LEU A 171 9.30 4.48 -14.13
N ALA A 172 9.18 3.25 -13.61
CA ALA A 172 10.14 2.20 -13.90
C ALA A 172 10.03 1.69 -15.35
N LEU A 173 8.80 1.57 -15.92
CA LEU A 173 8.63 1.21 -17.32
C LEU A 173 9.16 2.30 -18.25
N GLN A 174 8.89 3.58 -17.98
CA GLN A 174 9.45 4.68 -18.75
C GLN A 174 10.98 4.64 -18.76
N GLY A 175 11.59 4.42 -17.60
CA GLY A 175 13.02 4.25 -17.51
C GLY A 175 13.52 3.07 -18.34
N LYS A 176 12.85 1.91 -18.26
CA LYS A 176 13.21 0.72 -19.05
C LYS A 176 13.13 0.96 -20.56
N LEU A 177 12.11 1.67 -21.03
CA LEU A 177 11.93 2.00 -22.45
C LEU A 177 13.04 2.94 -22.94
N ILE A 178 13.38 3.98 -22.20
CA ILE A 178 14.48 4.89 -22.51
C ILE A 178 15.81 4.13 -22.53
N ALA A 179 16.06 3.31 -21.51
CA ALA A 179 17.30 2.55 -21.39
C ALA A 179 17.49 1.57 -22.55
N SER A 180 16.42 0.90 -22.99
CA SER A 180 16.48 -0.04 -24.12
C SER A 180 16.65 0.64 -25.47
N SER A 181 16.16 1.86 -25.67
CA SER A 181 16.30 2.61 -26.93
C SER A 181 17.62 3.38 -27.04
N THR A 182 18.16 3.85 -25.92
CA THR A 182 19.37 4.70 -25.90
C THR A 182 20.64 3.98 -25.46
N PHE A 183 20.50 2.79 -24.82
CA PHE A 183 21.58 2.03 -24.17
C PHE A 183 22.31 2.80 -23.05
N LYS A 184 21.71 3.91 -22.55
CA LYS A 184 22.24 4.75 -21.47
C LYS A 184 21.79 4.28 -20.08
N ASN A 185 21.90 2.98 -19.81
CA ASN A 185 21.39 2.32 -18.60
C ASN A 185 21.78 3.03 -17.31
N THR A 186 23.06 3.40 -17.16
CA THR A 186 23.56 4.05 -15.92
C THR A 186 22.87 5.39 -15.66
N SER A 187 22.78 6.25 -16.68
CA SER A 187 22.13 7.56 -16.53
C SER A 187 20.64 7.41 -16.22
N VAL A 188 19.94 6.56 -16.96
CA VAL A 188 18.49 6.39 -16.85
C VAL A 188 18.11 5.78 -15.50
N PHE A 189 18.70 4.65 -15.09
CA PHE A 189 18.33 4.01 -13.84
C PHE A 189 18.80 4.79 -12.61
N THR A 190 19.88 5.56 -12.72
CA THR A 190 20.24 6.52 -11.66
C THR A 190 19.18 7.61 -11.51
N LEU A 191 18.67 8.17 -12.60
CA LEU A 191 17.57 9.13 -12.58
C LEU A 191 16.30 8.54 -11.99
N VAL A 192 15.89 7.36 -12.44
CA VAL A 192 14.71 6.65 -11.91
C VAL A 192 14.86 6.44 -10.40
N ALA A 193 16.02 5.98 -9.94
CA ALA A 193 16.28 5.80 -8.51
C ALA A 193 16.20 7.11 -7.71
N LEU A 194 16.76 8.20 -8.24
CA LEU A 194 16.68 9.53 -7.64
C LEU A 194 15.22 10.04 -7.59
N MET A 195 14.43 9.80 -8.64
CA MET A 195 13.03 10.21 -8.68
C MET A 195 12.17 9.42 -7.68
N TYR A 196 12.38 8.09 -7.54
CA TYR A 196 11.73 7.32 -6.47
C TYR A 196 12.16 7.79 -5.09
N LEU A 197 13.43 8.11 -4.91
CA LEU A 197 13.95 8.62 -3.64
C LEU A 197 13.31 9.97 -3.28
N THR A 198 13.20 10.90 -4.24
CA THR A 198 12.55 12.20 -4.01
C THR A 198 11.07 12.08 -3.67
N MET A 199 10.35 11.10 -4.23
CA MET A 199 8.97 10.81 -3.86
C MET A 199 8.88 10.14 -2.47
N SER A 200 9.83 9.25 -2.13
CA SER A 200 9.80 8.50 -0.87
C SER A 200 10.22 9.33 0.33
N ILE A 201 11.19 10.24 0.20
CA ILE A 201 11.72 11.05 1.32
C ILE A 201 10.62 11.85 2.05
N PRO A 202 9.73 12.61 1.37
CA PRO A 202 8.67 13.33 2.05
C PRO A 202 7.75 12.41 2.87
N LEU A 203 7.43 11.23 2.31
CA LEU A 203 6.62 10.24 3.00
C LEU A 203 7.32 9.66 4.23
N ILE A 204 8.62 9.36 4.12
CA ILE A 204 9.44 8.89 5.24
C ILE A 204 9.49 9.93 6.37
N LEU A 205 9.68 11.21 6.02
CA LEU A 205 9.71 12.28 7.01
C LEU A 205 8.35 12.46 7.69
N LEU A 206 7.27 12.35 6.94
CA LEU A 206 5.90 12.39 7.46
C LEU A 206 5.63 11.24 8.44
N VAL A 207 5.99 10.01 8.09
CA VAL A 207 5.84 8.83 8.95
C VAL A 207 6.64 9.01 10.24
N ARG A 208 7.91 9.43 10.15
CA ARG A 208 8.75 9.71 11.33
C ARG A 208 8.15 10.79 12.24
N HIS A 209 7.49 11.79 11.67
CA HIS A 209 6.80 12.81 12.47
C HIS A 209 5.64 12.18 13.28
N PHE A 210 4.83 11.34 12.66
CA PHE A 210 3.74 10.64 13.35
C PHE A 210 4.25 9.66 14.41
N GLU A 211 5.32 8.92 14.14
CA GLU A 211 5.96 8.04 15.12
C GLU A 211 6.41 8.80 16.37
N LYS A 212 7.10 9.93 16.18
CA LYS A 212 7.52 10.79 17.30
C LYS A 212 6.34 11.32 18.11
N LYS A 213 5.23 11.63 17.45
CA LYS A 213 4.02 12.13 18.11
C LYS A 213 3.25 11.02 18.85
N ALA A 214 3.24 9.80 18.31
CA ALA A 214 2.63 8.63 18.94
C ALA A 214 3.40 8.20 20.20
N ASN A 215 4.73 8.29 20.19
CA ASN A 215 5.61 7.89 21.30
C ASN A 215 5.77 8.97 22.39
N ARG A 216 5.26 10.19 22.19
CA ARG A 216 5.20 11.22 23.21
C ARG A 216 3.94 11.02 24.05
N LYS A 217 4.04 10.11 25.06
CA LYS A 217 3.13 10.01 26.19
C LYS A 217 3.80 10.55 27.44
#